data_6c05f50383448b24d291a07e2454dfbf
#
_entry.id   6c05f50383448b24d291a07e2454dfbf
#
_cell.length_a   1.000
_cell.length_b   1.000
_cell.length_c   1.000
_cell.angle_alpha   90.00
_cell.angle_beta   90.00
_cell.angle_gamma   90.00
#
_symmetry.space_group_name_H-M   'P 1'
#
loop_
_entity.id
_entity.type
_entity.pdbx_description
1 polymer ?
#
loop_
_entity_poly.entity_id
_entity_poly.type
_entity_poly.pdbx_seq_one_letter_code
_entity_poly.pdbx_strand_id
1 'polypeptide(L)'
;MVGHLVSLKWKYVQASFRRSVWAVIGLVIAAVYAVLALLGLTVGYLAAAFEAPETGPLIALLAGSVLAIGWAIVPIFFSGLDGTLDESRFVLFPIEPATLQKGQFLGGFVGIPGVASVLAVLLGLIAYGSQPLLLIVYLVCAVLGLANLMVWARLANRLGIMLSANPRVANVLMIVAAVLMMSLGFIFGGTATYLSRHWDALLPFLPWLGVTPFGSAYAVPYWLAAGNVPAALGCLALTLGYLAGGWWLWGKNLARSMANVGGSAHRASAAEVAAGDLGLFARFPATPRGAVAARTLHSLLKDNRLQMLTVTTVMMYLLLAVGFPLFMSATGGSINGKIGFGPNPEQATQVINSGVMQLFGFWIYFCTVFTGYYMCYLVSYDNTAFSLHVLSPLRGIDDRIGRLWGYSILIAPIVVLMVLAASAVNGHLELFPIVLMHQLGVFAAAAGMGCVLDTFITPPVAPPGANPFKNPKNNEGMGKQLLLMLSMAVVMLSALPGGISVIVYVFLTQNLLTLVIGGALQLMIGAGLLVGGVVWGGRRFDRMSPRMLERVARFSVN
;
A
#
# COMPACT_ATOMS: atom_id res chain seq x y z
N MET A 1 -30.74 -21.82 -2.91
CA MET A 1 -30.26 -20.51 -2.45
C MET A 1 -28.75 -20.35 -2.50
N VAL A 2 -27.93 -21.29 -2.01
CA VAL A 2 -26.43 -21.16 -2.06
C VAL A 2 -25.92 -20.94 -3.49
N GLY A 3 -26.41 -21.73 -4.49
CA GLY A 3 -26.04 -21.54 -5.90
C GLY A 3 -26.37 -20.16 -6.46
N HIS A 4 -27.47 -19.53 -5.99
CA HIS A 4 -27.81 -18.15 -6.39
C HIS A 4 -26.83 -17.12 -5.82
N LEU A 5 -26.33 -17.31 -4.59
CA LEU A 5 -25.30 -16.44 -4.00
C LEU A 5 -23.97 -16.52 -4.75
N VAL A 6 -23.56 -17.74 -5.14
CA VAL A 6 -22.36 -17.95 -5.97
C VAL A 6 -22.53 -17.34 -7.36
N SER A 7 -23.69 -17.56 -7.99
CA SER A 7 -24.04 -16.95 -9.29
C SER A 7 -24.07 -15.43 -9.23
N LEU A 8 -24.59 -14.86 -8.14
CA LEU A 8 -24.60 -13.42 -7.91
C LEU A 8 -23.16 -12.86 -7.87
N LYS A 9 -22.25 -13.55 -7.16
CA LYS A 9 -20.85 -13.16 -7.12
C LYS A 9 -20.21 -13.22 -8.50
N TRP A 10 -20.45 -14.28 -9.27
CA TRP A 10 -19.95 -14.39 -10.64
C TRP A 10 -20.44 -13.26 -11.54
N LYS A 11 -21.75 -12.94 -11.49
CA LYS A 11 -22.33 -11.80 -12.21
C LYS A 11 -21.71 -10.47 -11.80
N TYR A 12 -21.35 -10.33 -10.52
CA TYR A 12 -20.68 -9.13 -10.02
C TYR A 12 -19.26 -8.99 -10.59
N VAL A 13 -18.51 -10.10 -10.64
CA VAL A 13 -17.20 -10.14 -11.29
C VAL A 13 -17.33 -9.78 -12.77
N GLN A 14 -18.27 -10.39 -13.51
CA GLN A 14 -18.54 -10.05 -14.91
C GLN A 14 -18.92 -8.58 -15.11
N ALA A 15 -19.75 -8.03 -14.22
CA ALA A 15 -20.17 -6.63 -14.31
C ALA A 15 -19.01 -5.65 -14.06
N SER A 16 -18.00 -6.03 -13.29
CA SER A 16 -16.81 -5.20 -13.07
C SER A 16 -16.01 -4.98 -14.35
N PHE A 17 -15.96 -5.97 -15.25
CA PHE A 17 -15.34 -5.84 -16.57
C PHE A 17 -16.00 -4.80 -17.49
N ARG A 18 -17.29 -4.55 -17.30
CA ARG A 18 -18.06 -3.62 -18.15
C ARG A 18 -18.08 -2.19 -17.62
N ARG A 19 -17.66 -1.97 -16.36
CA ARG A 19 -17.83 -0.68 -15.67
C ARG A 19 -16.63 0.27 -15.78
N SER A 20 -15.41 -0.24 -15.93
CA SER A 20 -14.22 0.61 -15.96
C SER A 20 -13.05 -0.11 -16.63
N VAL A 21 -12.42 0.55 -17.59
CA VAL A 21 -11.19 0.07 -18.25
C VAL A 21 -10.08 -0.15 -17.21
N TRP A 22 -10.01 0.68 -16.18
CA TRP A 22 -9.02 0.54 -15.10
C TRP A 22 -9.25 -0.68 -14.22
N ALA A 23 -10.51 -1.08 -14.01
CA ALA A 23 -10.81 -2.33 -13.32
C ALA A 23 -10.34 -3.54 -14.15
N VAL A 24 -10.47 -3.47 -15.47
CA VAL A 24 -9.95 -4.49 -16.38
C VAL A 24 -8.43 -4.54 -16.36
N ILE A 25 -7.76 -3.38 -16.45
CA ILE A 25 -6.29 -3.30 -16.36
C ILE A 25 -5.80 -3.86 -15.02
N GLY A 26 -6.39 -3.46 -13.90
CA GLY A 26 -6.04 -3.99 -12.58
C GLY A 26 -6.24 -5.51 -12.48
N LEU A 27 -7.32 -6.03 -13.07
CA LEU A 27 -7.58 -7.47 -13.11
C LEU A 27 -6.57 -8.22 -14.00
N VAL A 28 -6.20 -7.65 -15.16
CA VAL A 28 -5.17 -8.22 -16.05
C VAL A 28 -3.81 -8.24 -15.34
N ILE A 29 -3.43 -7.16 -14.67
CA ILE A 29 -2.20 -7.10 -13.88
C ILE A 29 -2.23 -8.17 -12.78
N ALA A 30 -3.33 -8.28 -12.02
CA ALA A 30 -3.49 -9.30 -10.99
C ALA A 30 -3.40 -10.73 -11.57
N ALA A 31 -3.99 -10.97 -12.75
CA ALA A 31 -3.90 -12.25 -13.44
C ALA A 31 -2.47 -12.57 -13.88
N VAL A 32 -1.74 -11.58 -14.42
CA VAL A 32 -0.33 -11.74 -14.83
C VAL A 32 0.54 -12.09 -13.60
N TYR A 33 0.40 -11.35 -12.49
CA TYR A 33 1.13 -11.70 -11.25
C TYR A 33 0.76 -13.08 -10.71
N ALA A 34 -0.51 -13.47 -10.76
CA ALA A 34 -0.93 -14.81 -10.35
C ALA A 34 -0.30 -15.90 -11.24
N VAL A 35 -0.26 -15.70 -12.55
CA VAL A 35 0.38 -16.64 -13.49
C VAL A 35 1.89 -16.71 -13.23
N LEU A 36 2.57 -15.57 -13.06
CA LEU A 36 4.01 -15.56 -12.75
C LEU A 36 4.32 -16.28 -11.44
N ALA A 37 3.50 -16.08 -10.40
CA ALA A 37 3.65 -16.78 -9.12
C ALA A 37 3.44 -18.29 -9.26
N LEU A 38 2.42 -18.72 -10.03
CA LEU A 38 2.17 -20.13 -10.30
C LEU A 38 3.31 -20.75 -11.12
N LEU A 39 3.84 -20.06 -12.12
CA LEU A 39 5.00 -20.50 -12.89
C LEU A 39 6.24 -20.65 -12.01
N GLY A 40 6.54 -19.66 -11.16
CA GLY A 40 7.64 -19.72 -10.21
C GLY A 40 7.51 -20.91 -9.25
N LEU A 41 6.31 -21.14 -8.72
CA LEU A 41 6.01 -22.28 -7.86
C LEU A 41 6.15 -23.62 -8.61
N THR A 42 5.71 -23.69 -9.86
CA THR A 42 5.87 -24.88 -10.72
C THR A 42 7.35 -25.20 -10.95
N VAL A 43 8.15 -24.18 -11.29
CA VAL A 43 9.60 -24.33 -11.47
C VAL A 43 10.25 -24.82 -10.16
N GLY A 44 9.86 -24.27 -9.01
CA GLY A 44 10.36 -24.72 -7.71
C GLY A 44 10.03 -26.18 -7.40
N TYR A 45 8.81 -26.64 -7.69
CA TYR A 45 8.44 -28.06 -7.51
C TYR A 45 9.17 -28.98 -8.49
N LEU A 46 9.33 -28.56 -9.75
CA LEU A 46 10.06 -29.36 -10.73
C LEU A 46 11.55 -29.45 -10.38
N ALA A 47 12.18 -28.35 -10.00
CA ALA A 47 13.57 -28.35 -9.54
C ALA A 47 13.74 -29.29 -8.34
N ALA A 48 12.87 -29.20 -7.34
CA ALA A 48 12.90 -30.14 -6.21
C ALA A 48 12.70 -31.60 -6.66
N ALA A 49 11.78 -31.87 -7.57
CA ALA A 49 11.52 -33.23 -8.03
C ALA A 49 12.72 -33.86 -8.74
N PHE A 50 13.56 -33.08 -9.44
CA PHE A 50 14.72 -33.56 -10.18
C PHE A 50 16.03 -33.52 -9.36
N GLU A 51 16.24 -32.49 -8.55
CA GLU A 51 17.52 -32.25 -7.86
C GLU A 51 17.53 -32.74 -6.41
N ALA A 52 16.39 -32.62 -5.70
CA ALA A 52 16.28 -32.96 -4.27
C ALA A 52 14.85 -33.41 -3.92
N PRO A 53 14.42 -34.64 -4.31
CA PRO A 53 13.03 -35.10 -4.17
C PRO A 53 12.53 -35.08 -2.73
N GLU A 54 13.41 -35.21 -1.73
CA GLU A 54 13.10 -35.15 -0.31
C GLU A 54 12.63 -33.76 0.15
N THR A 55 12.94 -32.69 -0.60
CA THR A 55 12.53 -31.32 -0.28
C THR A 55 11.13 -30.96 -0.77
N GLY A 56 10.61 -31.71 -1.74
CA GLY A 56 9.29 -31.46 -2.34
C GLY A 56 8.15 -31.37 -1.31
N PRO A 57 8.02 -32.34 -0.37
CA PRO A 57 7.02 -32.30 0.70
C PRO A 57 7.12 -31.05 1.58
N LEU A 58 8.33 -30.58 1.87
CA LEU A 58 8.56 -29.37 2.66
C LEU A 58 8.13 -28.13 1.88
N ILE A 59 8.43 -28.04 0.57
CA ILE A 59 7.97 -26.94 -0.28
C ILE A 59 6.44 -26.90 -0.31
N ALA A 60 5.76 -28.06 -0.38
CA ALA A 60 4.31 -28.14 -0.36
C ALA A 60 3.72 -27.64 0.97
N LEU A 61 4.34 -28.00 2.10
CA LEU A 61 3.97 -27.48 3.42
C LEU A 61 4.14 -25.97 3.49
N LEU A 62 5.28 -25.44 3.06
CA LEU A 62 5.58 -24.02 3.10
C LEU A 62 4.66 -23.21 2.19
N ALA A 63 4.50 -23.62 0.94
CA ALA A 63 3.66 -22.94 -0.05
C ALA A 63 2.20 -22.85 0.42
N GLY A 64 1.64 -23.95 0.91
CA GLY A 64 0.29 -24.01 1.46
C GLY A 64 0.13 -23.14 2.69
N SER A 65 1.12 -23.18 3.63
CA SER A 65 1.09 -22.38 4.85
C SER A 65 1.20 -20.88 4.57
N VAL A 66 2.13 -20.46 3.73
CA VAL A 66 2.32 -19.05 3.34
C VAL A 66 1.07 -18.51 2.64
N LEU A 67 0.48 -19.30 1.75
CA LEU A 67 -0.77 -18.94 1.09
C LEU A 67 -1.91 -18.73 2.10
N ALA A 68 -2.06 -19.65 3.07
CA ALA A 68 -3.10 -19.56 4.09
C ALA A 68 -2.88 -18.37 5.05
N ILE A 69 -1.63 -18.11 5.44
CA ILE A 69 -1.25 -16.93 6.24
C ILE A 69 -1.57 -15.65 5.47
N GLY A 70 -1.23 -15.57 4.18
CA GLY A 70 -1.55 -14.43 3.32
C GLY A 70 -3.06 -14.15 3.27
N TRP A 71 -3.88 -15.18 3.10
CA TRP A 71 -5.34 -15.07 3.13
C TRP A 71 -5.91 -14.64 4.49
N ALA A 72 -5.22 -14.91 5.58
CA ALA A 72 -5.61 -14.46 6.91
C ALA A 72 -5.16 -13.01 7.17
N ILE A 73 -3.93 -12.64 6.78
CA ILE A 73 -3.36 -11.33 7.06
C ILE A 73 -4.00 -10.23 6.21
N VAL A 74 -4.15 -10.45 4.90
CA VAL A 74 -4.65 -9.42 3.97
C VAL A 74 -6.02 -8.86 4.38
N PRO A 75 -7.04 -9.66 4.74
CA PRO A 75 -8.33 -9.13 5.15
C PRO A 75 -8.33 -8.36 6.47
N ILE A 76 -7.37 -8.59 7.37
CA ILE A 76 -7.26 -7.83 8.62
C ILE A 76 -6.96 -6.37 8.31
N PHE A 77 -6.02 -6.13 7.39
CA PHE A 77 -5.59 -4.78 7.02
C PHE A 77 -6.50 -4.12 6.00
N PHE A 78 -7.06 -4.91 5.09
CA PHE A 78 -7.88 -4.45 3.97
C PHE A 78 -9.35 -4.93 4.11
N SER A 79 -9.89 -4.82 5.32
CA SER A 79 -11.27 -5.22 5.59
C SER A 79 -12.26 -4.45 4.70
N GLY A 80 -13.19 -5.19 4.08
CA GLY A 80 -14.22 -4.62 3.21
C GLY A 80 -13.86 -4.54 1.71
N LEU A 81 -12.71 -5.06 1.26
CA LEU A 81 -12.39 -5.15 -0.17
C LEU A 81 -13.37 -6.05 -0.94
N ASP A 82 -13.81 -7.16 -0.35
CA ASP A 82 -14.79 -8.07 -0.94
C ASP A 82 -16.17 -7.87 -0.28
N GLY A 83 -16.80 -6.74 -0.52
CA GLY A 83 -18.14 -6.43 -0.02
C GLY A 83 -19.29 -7.01 -0.87
N THR A 84 -19.03 -7.96 -1.78
CA THR A 84 -20.06 -8.48 -2.69
C THR A 84 -21.13 -9.33 -1.97
N LEU A 85 -20.70 -10.14 -1.02
CA LEU A 85 -21.55 -10.98 -0.17
C LEU A 85 -21.50 -10.52 1.30
N ASP A 86 -21.37 -9.21 1.53
CA ASP A 86 -21.39 -8.63 2.87
C ASP A 86 -22.77 -8.84 3.52
N GLU A 87 -22.76 -9.28 4.77
CA GLU A 87 -23.98 -9.54 5.56
C GLU A 87 -24.91 -8.34 5.63
N SER A 88 -24.40 -7.12 5.69
CA SER A 88 -25.19 -5.89 5.74
C SER A 88 -26.16 -5.73 4.57
N ARG A 89 -25.85 -6.31 3.40
CA ARG A 89 -26.70 -6.27 2.20
C ARG A 89 -27.84 -7.27 2.24
N PHE A 90 -27.74 -8.29 3.09
CA PHE A 90 -28.68 -9.40 3.15
C PHE A 90 -29.61 -9.36 4.36
N VAL A 91 -29.40 -8.41 5.28
CA VAL A 91 -30.23 -8.28 6.51
C VAL A 91 -31.70 -8.08 6.22
N LEU A 92 -32.04 -7.37 5.12
CA LEU A 92 -33.45 -7.15 4.72
C LEU A 92 -34.07 -8.35 3.99
N PHE A 93 -33.31 -9.39 3.70
CA PHE A 93 -33.80 -10.57 3.01
C PHE A 93 -33.93 -11.73 4.00
N PRO A 94 -34.97 -12.58 3.86
CA PRO A 94 -35.17 -13.73 4.74
C PRO A 94 -34.20 -14.87 4.38
N ILE A 95 -32.89 -14.62 4.59
CA ILE A 95 -31.83 -15.60 4.32
C ILE A 95 -31.29 -16.10 5.65
N GLU A 96 -31.34 -17.40 5.84
CA GLU A 96 -30.77 -18.04 7.02
C GLU A 96 -29.26 -17.86 7.08
N PRO A 97 -28.68 -17.49 8.27
CA PRO A 97 -27.23 -17.29 8.42
C PRO A 97 -26.37 -18.46 7.92
N ALA A 98 -26.83 -19.70 8.15
CA ALA A 98 -26.13 -20.91 7.68
C ALA A 98 -26.07 -21.00 6.15
N THR A 99 -27.12 -20.56 5.46
CA THR A 99 -27.15 -20.50 3.99
C THR A 99 -26.21 -19.42 3.44
N LEU A 100 -26.17 -18.25 4.10
CA LEU A 100 -25.25 -17.16 3.74
C LEU A 100 -23.79 -17.59 3.99
N GLN A 101 -23.50 -18.28 5.12
CA GLN A 101 -22.18 -18.82 5.44
C GLN A 101 -21.66 -19.75 4.35
N LYS A 102 -22.48 -20.72 3.91
CA LYS A 102 -22.13 -21.62 2.80
C LYS A 102 -21.92 -20.86 1.48
N GLY A 103 -22.76 -19.86 1.22
CA GLY A 103 -22.62 -18.99 0.03
C GLY A 103 -21.35 -18.16 0.03
N GLN A 104 -20.96 -17.60 1.17
CA GLN A 104 -19.71 -16.85 1.35
C GLN A 104 -18.49 -17.77 1.25
N PHE A 105 -18.57 -19.00 1.77
CA PHE A 105 -17.51 -20.01 1.68
C PHE A 105 -17.21 -20.36 0.23
N LEU A 106 -18.20 -20.83 -0.52
CA LEU A 106 -18.03 -21.20 -1.93
C LEU A 106 -17.73 -19.98 -2.81
N GLY A 107 -18.37 -18.85 -2.53
CA GLY A 107 -18.12 -17.59 -3.22
C GLY A 107 -16.69 -17.06 -3.04
N GLY A 108 -15.99 -17.45 -1.97
CA GLY A 108 -14.58 -17.05 -1.75
C GLY A 108 -13.63 -17.59 -2.81
N PHE A 109 -13.94 -18.72 -3.42
CA PHE A 109 -13.15 -19.30 -4.51
C PHE A 109 -13.46 -18.69 -5.89
N VAL A 110 -14.52 -17.89 -6.00
CA VAL A 110 -14.89 -17.22 -7.25
C VAL A 110 -14.10 -15.92 -7.40
N GLY A 111 -13.18 -15.89 -8.36
CA GLY A 111 -12.30 -14.76 -8.67
C GLY A 111 -10.85 -15.18 -8.82
N ILE A 112 -10.00 -14.26 -9.33
CA ILE A 112 -8.58 -14.56 -9.62
C ILE A 112 -7.84 -15.08 -8.37
N PRO A 113 -7.93 -14.45 -7.18
CA PRO A 113 -7.21 -14.96 -6.02
C PRO A 113 -7.66 -16.35 -5.59
N GLY A 114 -8.97 -16.62 -5.62
CA GLY A 114 -9.52 -17.94 -5.26
C GLY A 114 -9.06 -19.05 -6.21
N VAL A 115 -9.18 -18.81 -7.52
CA VAL A 115 -8.75 -19.78 -8.55
C VAL A 115 -7.24 -20.01 -8.49
N ALA A 116 -6.44 -18.93 -8.38
CA ALA A 116 -5.00 -19.03 -8.25
C ALA A 116 -4.58 -19.83 -7.02
N SER A 117 -5.29 -19.67 -5.89
CA SER A 117 -5.04 -20.42 -4.66
C SER A 117 -5.31 -21.92 -4.82
N VAL A 118 -6.43 -22.28 -5.49
CA VAL A 118 -6.73 -23.68 -5.80
C VAL A 118 -5.63 -24.28 -6.68
N LEU A 119 -5.24 -23.57 -7.74
CA LEU A 119 -4.16 -24.02 -8.63
C LEU A 119 -2.82 -24.14 -7.89
N ALA A 120 -2.44 -23.15 -7.06
CA ALA A 120 -1.21 -23.18 -6.28
C ALA A 120 -1.13 -24.38 -5.35
N VAL A 121 -2.22 -24.72 -4.66
CA VAL A 121 -2.29 -25.90 -3.80
C VAL A 121 -2.24 -27.19 -4.63
N LEU A 122 -2.92 -27.24 -5.77
CA LEU A 122 -2.88 -28.42 -6.66
C LEU A 122 -1.50 -28.68 -7.27
N LEU A 123 -0.68 -27.63 -7.50
CA LEU A 123 0.71 -27.82 -7.94
C LEU A 123 1.56 -28.62 -6.95
N GLY A 124 1.21 -28.62 -5.66
CA GLY A 124 1.87 -29.45 -4.67
C GLY A 124 1.73 -30.97 -4.92
N LEU A 125 0.81 -31.41 -5.78
CA LEU A 125 0.74 -32.81 -6.24
C LEU A 125 2.06 -33.26 -6.92
N ILE A 126 2.81 -32.34 -7.52
CA ILE A 126 4.11 -32.63 -8.16
C ILE A 126 5.10 -33.19 -7.12
N ALA A 127 5.06 -32.66 -5.90
CA ALA A 127 5.93 -33.10 -4.81
C ALA A 127 5.73 -34.58 -4.39
N TYR A 128 4.59 -35.16 -4.71
CA TYR A 128 4.19 -36.51 -4.29
C TYR A 128 3.98 -37.44 -5.50
N GLY A 129 4.37 -37.02 -6.71
CA GLY A 129 4.08 -37.73 -7.96
C GLY A 129 4.66 -39.15 -8.04
N SER A 130 5.77 -39.41 -7.34
CA SER A 130 6.41 -40.73 -7.27
C SER A 130 5.73 -41.73 -6.30
N GLN A 131 4.80 -41.26 -5.45
CA GLN A 131 4.19 -42.06 -4.38
C GLN A 131 2.66 -41.96 -4.44
N PRO A 132 1.97 -42.90 -5.14
CA PRO A 132 0.52 -42.81 -5.40
C PRO A 132 -0.35 -42.68 -4.14
N LEU A 133 0.04 -43.34 -3.04
CA LEU A 133 -0.69 -43.25 -1.76
C LEU A 133 -0.60 -41.84 -1.19
N LEU A 134 0.60 -41.23 -1.14
CA LEU A 134 0.80 -39.89 -0.63
C LEU A 134 0.16 -38.84 -1.52
N LEU A 135 0.09 -39.07 -2.82
CA LEU A 135 -0.61 -38.20 -3.76
C LEU A 135 -2.12 -38.11 -3.41
N ILE A 136 -2.77 -39.25 -3.12
CA ILE A 136 -4.18 -39.30 -2.69
C ILE A 136 -4.35 -38.59 -1.34
N VAL A 137 -3.47 -38.88 -0.39
CA VAL A 137 -3.49 -38.21 0.93
C VAL A 137 -3.32 -36.71 0.77
N TYR A 138 -2.36 -36.27 -0.06
CA TYR A 138 -2.17 -34.84 -0.32
C TYR A 138 -3.40 -34.20 -0.93
N LEU A 139 -4.06 -34.85 -1.90
CA LEU A 139 -5.27 -34.32 -2.52
C LEU A 139 -6.39 -34.08 -1.50
N VAL A 140 -6.62 -35.04 -0.59
CA VAL A 140 -7.58 -34.88 0.51
C VAL A 140 -7.19 -33.74 1.43
N CYS A 141 -5.92 -33.70 1.84
CA CYS A 141 -5.37 -32.64 2.69
C CYS A 141 -5.39 -31.26 2.00
N ALA A 142 -5.21 -31.20 0.69
CA ALA A 142 -5.33 -29.98 -0.10
C ALA A 142 -6.76 -29.39 -0.03
N VAL A 143 -7.78 -30.25 -0.13
CA VAL A 143 -9.18 -29.80 0.03
C VAL A 143 -9.44 -29.30 1.46
N LEU A 144 -8.96 -30.02 2.48
CA LEU A 144 -9.07 -29.60 3.89
C LEU A 144 -8.28 -28.30 4.15
N GLY A 145 -7.10 -28.16 3.57
CA GLY A 145 -6.27 -26.94 3.65
C GLY A 145 -6.95 -25.73 3.04
N LEU A 146 -7.52 -25.87 1.85
CA LEU A 146 -8.31 -24.83 1.20
C LEU A 146 -9.57 -24.46 2.00
N ALA A 147 -10.22 -25.45 2.62
CA ALA A 147 -11.36 -25.19 3.50
C ALA A 147 -10.94 -24.39 4.75
N ASN A 148 -9.86 -24.80 5.42
CA ASN A 148 -9.29 -24.06 6.54
C ASN A 148 -8.90 -22.64 6.16
N LEU A 149 -8.15 -22.47 5.05
CA LEU A 149 -7.75 -21.17 4.51
C LEU A 149 -8.96 -20.23 4.40
N MET A 150 -10.06 -20.70 3.80
CA MET A 150 -11.25 -19.87 3.58
C MET A 150 -11.94 -19.51 4.89
N VAL A 151 -12.06 -20.46 5.83
CA VAL A 151 -12.70 -20.24 7.13
C VAL A 151 -11.90 -19.20 7.95
N TRP A 152 -10.59 -19.39 8.04
CA TRP A 152 -9.73 -18.46 8.80
C TRP A 152 -9.60 -17.08 8.15
N ALA A 153 -9.62 -17.00 6.82
CA ALA A 153 -9.67 -15.73 6.10
C ALA A 153 -10.96 -14.94 6.42
N ARG A 154 -12.12 -15.63 6.54
CA ARG A 154 -13.39 -14.98 6.94
C ARG A 154 -13.38 -14.52 8.39
N LEU A 155 -12.82 -15.30 9.30
CA LEU A 155 -12.64 -14.89 10.69
C LEU A 155 -11.68 -13.71 10.82
N ALA A 156 -10.59 -13.73 10.08
CA ALA A 156 -9.61 -12.64 10.03
C ALA A 156 -10.22 -11.34 9.47
N ASN A 157 -11.02 -11.43 8.41
CA ASN A 157 -11.77 -10.28 7.88
C ASN A 157 -12.71 -9.69 8.93
N ARG A 158 -13.42 -10.54 9.68
CA ARG A 158 -14.28 -10.11 10.77
C ARG A 158 -13.50 -9.41 11.89
N LEU A 159 -12.34 -9.97 12.26
CA LEU A 159 -11.44 -9.35 13.22
C LEU A 159 -11.00 -7.97 12.73
N GLY A 160 -10.60 -7.84 11.46
CA GLY A 160 -10.25 -6.57 10.84
C GLY A 160 -11.37 -5.53 10.92
N ILE A 161 -12.63 -5.92 10.66
CA ILE A 161 -13.79 -5.03 10.79
C ILE A 161 -13.98 -4.60 12.25
N MET A 162 -13.87 -5.52 13.21
CA MET A 162 -14.02 -5.22 14.64
C MET A 162 -12.91 -4.29 15.14
N LEU A 163 -11.67 -4.54 14.76
CA LEU A 163 -10.52 -3.69 15.11
C LEU A 163 -10.66 -2.29 14.48
N SER A 164 -11.14 -2.22 13.25
CA SER A 164 -11.36 -0.95 12.53
C SER A 164 -12.56 -0.15 13.06
N ALA A 165 -13.38 -0.72 13.93
CA ALA A 165 -14.46 0.02 14.61
C ALA A 165 -13.92 1.07 15.59
N ASN A 166 -12.72 0.88 16.14
CA ASN A 166 -12.04 1.89 16.94
C ASN A 166 -11.16 2.77 16.02
N PRO A 167 -11.40 4.10 15.92
CA PRO A 167 -10.64 4.97 15.01
C PRO A 167 -9.13 4.96 15.24
N ARG A 168 -8.68 4.82 16.49
CA ARG A 168 -7.25 4.76 16.82
C ARG A 168 -6.61 3.48 16.30
N VAL A 169 -7.27 2.34 16.50
CA VAL A 169 -6.82 1.03 16.04
C VAL A 169 -6.86 0.98 14.51
N ALA A 170 -7.92 1.50 13.89
CA ALA A 170 -8.04 1.61 12.44
C ALA A 170 -6.85 2.37 11.83
N ASN A 171 -6.44 3.49 12.43
CA ASN A 171 -5.29 4.26 11.97
C ASN A 171 -3.99 3.46 12.08
N VAL A 172 -3.76 2.77 13.21
CA VAL A 172 -2.57 1.93 13.38
C VAL A 172 -2.56 0.79 12.35
N LEU A 173 -3.69 0.12 12.14
CA LEU A 173 -3.80 -0.94 11.13
C LEU A 173 -3.51 -0.41 9.71
N MET A 174 -4.01 0.78 9.38
CA MET A 174 -3.74 1.40 8.08
C MET A 174 -2.26 1.75 7.91
N ILE A 175 -1.60 2.27 8.96
CA ILE A 175 -0.17 2.55 8.95
C ILE A 175 0.61 1.24 8.72
N VAL A 176 0.30 0.21 9.49
CA VAL A 176 0.96 -1.10 9.36
C VAL A 176 0.70 -1.70 7.98
N ALA A 177 -0.51 -1.59 7.44
CA ALA A 177 -0.82 -2.03 6.08
C ALA A 177 0.01 -1.30 5.03
N ALA A 178 0.12 0.03 5.12
CA ALA A 178 0.94 0.84 4.21
C ALA A 178 2.43 0.44 4.29
N VAL A 179 2.96 0.28 5.51
CA VAL A 179 4.33 -0.18 5.73
C VAL A 179 4.55 -1.56 5.11
N LEU A 180 3.67 -2.52 5.39
CA LEU A 180 3.76 -3.87 4.83
C LEU A 180 3.72 -3.86 3.30
N MET A 181 2.77 -3.13 2.71
CA MET A 181 2.66 -3.04 1.25
C MET A 181 3.91 -2.43 0.61
N MET A 182 4.46 -1.36 1.18
CA MET A 182 5.67 -0.72 0.68
C MET A 182 6.92 -1.57 0.90
N SER A 183 6.97 -2.34 1.99
CA SER A 183 8.11 -3.19 2.32
C SER A 183 8.04 -4.59 1.69
N LEU A 184 6.96 -4.96 0.99
CA LEU A 184 6.81 -6.31 0.42
C LEU A 184 8.01 -6.72 -0.44
N GLY A 185 8.50 -5.84 -1.33
CA GLY A 185 9.67 -6.12 -2.16
C GLY A 185 10.93 -6.41 -1.33
N PHE A 186 11.15 -5.64 -0.25
CA PHE A 186 12.29 -5.84 0.67
C PHE A 186 12.12 -7.10 1.51
N ILE A 187 10.90 -7.35 1.99
CA ILE A 187 10.58 -8.56 2.75
C ILE A 187 10.83 -9.79 1.88
N PHE A 188 10.31 -9.84 0.67
CA PHE A 188 10.52 -10.99 -0.21
C PHE A 188 11.97 -11.15 -0.63
N GLY A 189 12.66 -10.08 -1.04
CA GLY A 189 14.07 -10.15 -1.41
C GLY A 189 14.98 -10.47 -0.22
N GLY A 190 14.77 -9.82 0.92
CA GLY A 190 15.54 -10.05 2.14
C GLY A 190 15.32 -11.43 2.73
N THR A 191 14.07 -11.91 2.80
CA THR A 191 13.78 -13.27 3.26
C THR A 191 14.33 -14.32 2.32
N ALA A 192 14.25 -14.13 1.01
CA ALA A 192 14.87 -15.07 0.07
C ALA A 192 16.39 -15.19 0.28
N THR A 193 17.07 -14.05 0.44
CA THR A 193 18.51 -14.02 0.72
C THR A 193 18.86 -14.61 2.09
N TYR A 194 18.07 -14.29 3.12
CA TYR A 194 18.28 -14.84 4.47
C TYR A 194 18.04 -16.35 4.49
N LEU A 195 16.97 -16.82 3.88
CA LEU A 195 16.64 -18.24 3.74
C LEU A 195 17.73 -19.00 2.98
N SER A 196 18.24 -18.44 1.87
CA SER A 196 19.31 -19.10 1.11
C SER A 196 20.62 -19.27 1.91
N ARG A 197 20.91 -18.36 2.84
CA ARG A 197 22.12 -18.40 3.68
C ARG A 197 21.97 -19.23 4.96
N HIS A 198 20.75 -19.37 5.48
CA HIS A 198 20.48 -20.01 6.78
C HIS A 198 19.50 -21.18 6.66
N TRP A 199 19.38 -21.75 5.46
CA TRP A 199 18.41 -22.79 5.17
C TRP A 199 18.51 -23.96 6.15
N ASP A 200 19.73 -24.48 6.35
CA ASP A 200 19.98 -25.62 7.22
C ASP A 200 19.61 -25.37 8.71
N ALA A 201 19.79 -24.13 9.17
CA ALA A 201 19.43 -23.75 10.53
C ALA A 201 17.90 -23.60 10.71
N LEU A 202 17.16 -23.32 9.64
CA LEU A 202 15.70 -23.12 9.68
C LEU A 202 14.91 -24.42 9.47
N LEU A 203 15.49 -25.37 8.73
CA LEU A 203 14.85 -26.66 8.41
C LEU A 203 14.16 -27.33 9.60
N PRO A 204 14.76 -27.44 10.81
CA PRO A 204 14.15 -28.13 11.95
C PRO A 204 12.88 -27.43 12.48
N PHE A 205 12.74 -26.11 12.23
CA PHE A 205 11.63 -25.32 12.74
C PHE A 205 10.44 -25.26 11.79
N LEU A 206 10.66 -25.46 10.48
CA LEU A 206 9.61 -25.30 9.48
C LEU A 206 8.43 -26.27 9.65
N PRO A 207 8.62 -27.55 10.05
CA PRO A 207 7.51 -28.46 10.28
C PRO A 207 6.57 -28.04 11.43
N TRP A 208 7.02 -27.17 12.36
CA TRP A 208 6.17 -26.62 13.41
C TRP A 208 5.01 -25.76 12.88
N LEU A 209 5.08 -25.31 11.62
CA LEU A 209 3.91 -24.73 10.94
C LEU A 209 2.71 -25.67 10.93
N GLY A 210 2.94 -26.98 10.97
CA GLY A 210 1.91 -28.01 11.08
C GLY A 210 1.05 -27.97 12.34
N VAL A 211 1.51 -27.27 13.40
CA VAL A 211 0.69 -27.06 14.61
C VAL A 211 -0.28 -25.90 14.44
N THR A 212 -0.10 -25.05 13.43
CA THR A 212 -0.93 -23.88 13.18
C THR A 212 -2.16 -24.23 12.30
N PRO A 213 -3.26 -23.45 12.36
CA PRO A 213 -4.41 -23.65 11.48
C PRO A 213 -4.06 -23.44 9.99
N PHE A 214 -2.94 -22.82 9.70
CA PHE A 214 -2.51 -22.48 8.35
C PHE A 214 -1.69 -23.58 7.67
N GLY A 215 -0.94 -24.36 8.46
CA GLY A 215 -0.04 -25.40 7.96
C GLY A 215 -0.49 -26.83 8.26
N SER A 216 -1.40 -27.04 9.21
CA SER A 216 -1.74 -28.36 9.73
C SER A 216 -2.18 -29.35 8.66
N ALA A 217 -2.98 -28.92 7.68
CA ALA A 217 -3.44 -29.78 6.59
C ALA A 217 -2.29 -30.26 5.69
N TYR A 218 -1.35 -29.35 5.38
CA TYR A 218 -0.21 -29.64 4.50
C TYR A 218 0.90 -30.40 5.22
N ALA A 219 0.93 -30.35 6.55
CA ALA A 219 1.89 -31.11 7.37
C ALA A 219 1.56 -32.60 7.44
N VAL A 220 0.30 -33.02 7.21
CA VAL A 220 -0.10 -34.43 7.22
C VAL A 220 0.70 -35.25 6.20
N PRO A 221 0.66 -34.94 4.88
CA PRO A 221 1.42 -35.68 3.89
C PRO A 221 2.94 -35.51 4.06
N TYR A 222 3.41 -34.38 4.58
CA TYR A 222 4.84 -34.16 4.92
C TYR A 222 5.33 -35.17 5.96
N TRP A 223 4.61 -35.31 7.10
CA TRP A 223 4.99 -36.24 8.17
C TRP A 223 4.84 -37.71 7.76
N LEU A 224 3.86 -38.01 6.89
CA LEU A 224 3.73 -39.34 6.33
C LEU A 224 4.92 -39.68 5.41
N ALA A 225 5.35 -38.73 4.57
CA ALA A 225 6.55 -38.90 3.74
C ALA A 225 7.81 -39.09 4.58
N ALA A 226 7.90 -38.44 5.75
CA ALA A 226 8.98 -38.62 6.72
C ALA A 226 8.84 -39.88 7.59
N GLY A 227 7.83 -40.73 7.38
CA GLY A 227 7.59 -41.97 8.15
C GLY A 227 7.03 -41.74 9.55
N ASN A 228 6.67 -40.51 9.92
CA ASN A 228 6.16 -40.17 11.26
C ASN A 228 4.63 -40.15 11.28
N VAL A 229 4.02 -41.34 11.38
CA VAL A 229 2.56 -41.51 11.39
C VAL A 229 1.89 -40.83 12.60
N PRO A 230 2.42 -40.87 13.85
CA PRO A 230 1.84 -40.18 14.99
C PRO A 230 1.72 -38.65 14.77
N ALA A 231 2.78 -38.03 14.25
CA ALA A 231 2.76 -36.60 13.96
C ALA A 231 1.73 -36.25 12.85
N ALA A 232 1.63 -37.08 11.82
CA ALA A 232 0.64 -36.92 10.76
C ALA A 232 -0.80 -37.00 11.29
N LEU A 233 -1.10 -37.97 12.14
CA LEU A 233 -2.41 -38.10 12.79
C LEU A 233 -2.72 -36.91 13.71
N GLY A 234 -1.71 -36.43 14.46
CA GLY A 234 -1.83 -35.23 15.27
C GLY A 234 -2.18 -33.98 14.43
N CYS A 235 -1.48 -33.78 13.31
CA CYS A 235 -1.76 -32.69 12.38
C CYS A 235 -3.15 -32.83 11.73
N LEU A 236 -3.60 -34.05 11.40
CA LEU A 236 -4.94 -34.29 10.88
C LEU A 236 -6.03 -33.93 11.91
N ALA A 237 -5.83 -34.36 13.16
CA ALA A 237 -6.75 -34.02 14.25
C ALA A 237 -6.85 -32.50 14.47
N LEU A 238 -5.69 -31.79 14.44
CA LEU A 238 -5.63 -30.34 14.51
C LEU A 238 -6.37 -29.69 13.32
N THR A 239 -6.15 -30.19 12.10
CA THR A 239 -6.82 -29.69 10.89
C THR A 239 -8.33 -29.76 11.01
N LEU A 240 -8.87 -30.90 11.43
CA LEU A 240 -10.30 -31.09 11.63
C LEU A 240 -10.84 -30.23 12.78
N GLY A 241 -10.08 -30.13 13.87
CA GLY A 241 -10.41 -29.28 15.01
C GLY A 241 -10.48 -27.79 14.63
N TYR A 242 -9.48 -27.30 13.89
CA TYR A 242 -9.46 -25.93 13.40
C TYR A 242 -10.58 -25.64 12.39
N LEU A 243 -10.88 -26.58 11.51
CA LEU A 243 -11.97 -26.44 10.55
C LEU A 243 -13.34 -26.40 11.25
N ALA A 244 -13.59 -27.34 12.15
CA ALA A 244 -14.86 -27.43 12.89
C ALA A 244 -15.05 -26.23 13.83
N GLY A 245 -14.03 -25.91 14.64
CA GLY A 245 -14.05 -24.77 15.56
C GLY A 245 -14.16 -23.43 14.83
N GLY A 246 -13.39 -23.26 13.75
CA GLY A 246 -13.43 -22.07 12.91
C GLY A 246 -14.79 -21.89 12.22
N TRP A 247 -15.35 -22.95 11.67
CA TRP A 247 -16.69 -22.94 11.04
C TRP A 247 -17.79 -22.55 12.04
N TRP A 248 -17.78 -23.14 13.22
CA TRP A 248 -18.73 -22.81 14.28
C TRP A 248 -18.59 -21.36 14.75
N LEU A 249 -17.36 -20.91 15.01
CA LEU A 249 -17.08 -19.56 15.45
C LEU A 249 -17.51 -18.52 14.41
N TRP A 250 -17.24 -18.79 13.13
CA TRP A 250 -17.69 -17.92 12.03
C TRP A 250 -19.22 -17.87 11.94
N GLY A 251 -19.90 -19.01 11.98
CA GLY A 251 -21.38 -19.07 11.95
C GLY A 251 -22.01 -18.29 13.11
N LYS A 252 -21.46 -18.44 14.32
CA LYS A 252 -21.94 -17.70 15.51
C LYS A 252 -21.74 -16.18 15.36
N ASN A 253 -20.58 -15.76 14.84
CA ASN A 253 -20.32 -14.35 14.60
C ASN A 253 -21.21 -13.77 13.49
N LEU A 254 -21.46 -14.52 12.42
CA LEU A 254 -22.34 -14.11 11.33
C LEU A 254 -23.78 -13.93 11.80
N ALA A 255 -24.31 -14.90 12.58
CA ALA A 255 -25.65 -14.80 13.14
C ALA A 255 -25.81 -13.57 14.06
N ARG A 256 -24.81 -13.31 14.91
CA ARG A 256 -24.81 -12.10 15.78
C ARG A 256 -24.78 -10.80 14.99
N SER A 257 -24.01 -10.75 13.89
CA SER A 257 -23.92 -9.54 13.10
C SER A 257 -25.23 -9.26 12.35
N MET A 258 -25.88 -10.28 11.83
CA MET A 258 -27.20 -10.13 11.19
C MET A 258 -28.30 -9.69 12.17
N ALA A 259 -28.20 -10.09 13.45
CA ALA A 259 -29.13 -9.67 14.48
C ALA A 259 -28.94 -8.23 14.95
N ASN A 260 -27.72 -7.69 14.88
CA ASN A 260 -27.33 -6.39 15.43
C ASN A 260 -27.22 -5.25 14.40
N VAL A 261 -27.75 -5.41 13.20
CA VAL A 261 -27.73 -4.37 12.17
C VAL A 261 -28.75 -3.28 12.50
N GLY A 262 -28.35 -2.30 13.26
CA GLY A 262 -29.17 -1.13 13.65
C GLY A 262 -28.55 -0.26 14.74
N GLY A 263 -27.44 -0.69 15.36
CA GLY A 263 -26.97 -0.14 16.63
C GLY A 263 -25.73 0.74 16.66
N SER A 264 -25.06 1.05 15.55
CA SER A 264 -23.81 1.83 15.60
C SER A 264 -23.75 2.99 14.61
N ALA A 265 -24.69 3.93 14.72
CA ALA A 265 -24.37 5.29 14.30
C ALA A 265 -23.43 5.86 15.39
N HIS A 266 -22.13 5.88 15.15
CA HIS A 266 -21.18 6.62 15.99
C HIS A 266 -21.59 8.09 15.95
N ARG A 267 -22.26 8.55 17.01
CA ARG A 267 -22.32 9.98 17.36
C ARG A 267 -20.89 10.36 17.75
N ALA A 268 -20.17 10.98 16.83
CA ALA A 268 -18.99 11.73 17.20
C ALA A 268 -19.47 12.78 18.22
N SER A 269 -19.07 12.63 19.49
CA SER A 269 -19.24 13.64 20.52
C SER A 269 -18.46 14.86 20.03
N ALA A 270 -19.17 15.90 19.59
CA ALA A 270 -18.59 17.20 19.42
C ALA A 270 -18.19 17.67 20.81
N ALA A 271 -16.88 17.73 21.09
CA ALA A 271 -16.38 18.42 22.27
C ALA A 271 -16.82 19.88 22.16
N GLU A 272 -17.58 20.36 23.14
CA GLU A 272 -17.91 21.78 23.27
C GLU A 272 -16.58 22.55 23.39
N VAL A 273 -16.24 23.33 22.38
CA VAL A 273 -15.11 24.27 22.43
C VAL A 273 -15.64 25.49 23.17
N ALA A 274 -14.98 25.88 24.27
CA ALA A 274 -15.34 27.07 25.02
C ALA A 274 -15.32 28.30 24.09
N ALA A 275 -16.35 29.14 24.20
CA ALA A 275 -16.46 30.35 23.38
C ALA A 275 -15.25 31.27 23.65
N GLY A 276 -14.47 31.56 22.60
CA GLY A 276 -13.26 32.39 22.67
C GLY A 276 -11.92 31.66 22.68
N ASP A 277 -11.89 30.33 22.81
CA ASP A 277 -10.65 29.55 22.65
C ASP A 277 -10.36 29.30 21.18
N LEU A 278 -9.46 30.09 20.61
CA LEU A 278 -9.01 29.94 19.22
C LEU A 278 -8.00 28.80 19.03
N GLY A 279 -7.45 28.21 20.09
CA GLY A 279 -6.53 27.09 20.05
C GLY A 279 -5.36 27.34 19.10
N LEU A 280 -5.17 26.44 18.11
CA LEU A 280 -4.11 26.56 17.09
C LEU A 280 -4.23 27.83 16.23
N PHE A 281 -5.46 28.31 15.98
CA PHE A 281 -5.70 29.49 15.15
C PHE A 281 -5.13 30.78 15.76
N ALA A 282 -5.01 30.87 17.09
CA ALA A 282 -4.38 32.01 17.76
C ALA A 282 -2.89 32.19 17.42
N ARG A 283 -2.22 31.15 16.94
CA ARG A 283 -0.80 31.20 16.57
C ARG A 283 -0.53 31.75 15.16
N PHE A 284 -1.58 31.98 14.39
CA PHE A 284 -1.48 32.51 13.02
C PHE A 284 -1.99 33.96 12.97
N PRO A 285 -1.43 34.78 12.06
CA PRO A 285 -1.89 36.15 11.91
C PRO A 285 -3.37 36.19 11.46
N ALA A 286 -4.11 37.20 11.93
CA ALA A 286 -5.52 37.43 11.59
C ALA A 286 -5.67 37.95 10.13
N THR A 287 -5.21 37.16 9.16
CA THR A 287 -5.26 37.42 7.73
C THR A 287 -5.91 36.24 7.01
N PRO A 288 -6.46 36.41 5.80
CA PRO A 288 -7.02 35.31 5.03
C PRO A 288 -6.02 34.16 4.84
N ARG A 289 -4.74 34.46 4.56
CA ARG A 289 -3.66 33.47 4.44
C ARG A 289 -3.43 32.71 5.74
N GLY A 290 -3.38 33.45 6.86
CA GLY A 290 -3.19 32.86 8.20
C GLY A 290 -4.33 31.91 8.60
N ALA A 291 -5.57 32.30 8.34
CA ALA A 291 -6.74 31.48 8.60
C ALA A 291 -6.73 30.16 7.79
N VAL A 292 -6.40 30.22 6.50
CA VAL A 292 -6.27 29.03 5.65
C VAL A 292 -5.09 28.16 6.11
N ALA A 293 -3.95 28.76 6.49
CA ALA A 293 -2.79 28.03 6.99
C ALA A 293 -3.11 27.29 8.30
N ALA A 294 -3.73 27.97 9.25
CA ALA A 294 -4.15 27.39 10.53
C ALA A 294 -5.12 26.22 10.32
N ARG A 295 -6.12 26.39 9.43
CA ARG A 295 -7.07 25.35 9.10
C ARG A 295 -6.38 24.14 8.45
N THR A 296 -5.49 24.37 7.48
CA THR A 296 -4.75 23.30 6.80
C THR A 296 -3.90 22.51 7.80
N LEU A 297 -3.15 23.19 8.65
CA LEU A 297 -2.35 22.53 9.69
C LEU A 297 -3.24 21.80 10.70
N HIS A 298 -4.36 22.39 11.13
CA HIS A 298 -5.30 21.71 12.01
C HIS A 298 -5.86 20.44 11.40
N SER A 299 -6.23 20.48 10.11
CA SER A 299 -6.72 19.32 9.39
C SER A 299 -5.65 18.22 9.27
N LEU A 300 -4.39 18.57 8.96
CA LEU A 300 -3.27 17.62 8.94
C LEU A 300 -3.05 16.93 10.28
N LEU A 301 -3.28 17.63 11.39
CA LEU A 301 -3.06 17.10 12.74
C LEU A 301 -4.26 16.34 13.30
N LYS A 302 -5.49 16.60 12.83
CA LYS A 302 -6.73 16.07 13.43
C LYS A 302 -7.54 15.18 12.51
N ASP A 303 -7.46 15.36 11.18
CA ASP A 303 -8.16 14.51 10.23
C ASP A 303 -7.36 13.23 9.95
N ASN A 304 -7.91 12.09 10.32
CA ASN A 304 -7.28 10.78 10.15
C ASN A 304 -6.85 10.50 8.70
N ARG A 305 -7.58 11.04 7.70
CA ARG A 305 -7.27 10.87 6.28
C ARG A 305 -5.99 11.60 5.89
N LEU A 306 -5.79 12.82 6.43
CA LEU A 306 -4.59 13.62 6.21
C LEU A 306 -3.41 13.15 7.06
N GLN A 307 -3.68 12.61 8.27
CA GLN A 307 -2.65 11.93 9.05
C GLN A 307 -2.06 10.73 8.30
N MET A 308 -2.90 9.95 7.61
CA MET A 308 -2.43 8.87 6.73
C MET A 308 -1.47 9.37 5.66
N LEU A 309 -1.76 10.51 5.06
CA LEU A 309 -0.88 11.14 4.07
C LEU A 309 0.51 11.43 4.65
N THR A 310 0.55 12.03 5.85
CA THR A 310 1.79 12.33 6.58
C THR A 310 2.55 11.04 6.90
N VAL A 311 1.86 10.03 7.42
CA VAL A 311 2.47 8.74 7.75
C VAL A 311 2.99 8.03 6.50
N THR A 312 2.22 8.02 5.42
CA THR A 312 2.67 7.43 4.14
C THR A 312 3.92 8.13 3.63
N THR A 313 4.01 9.45 3.75
CA THR A 313 5.23 10.20 3.42
C THR A 313 6.42 9.72 4.23
N VAL A 314 6.31 9.70 5.56
CA VAL A 314 7.39 9.26 6.44
C VAL A 314 7.80 7.81 6.11
N MET A 315 6.84 6.92 5.95
CA MET A 315 7.10 5.51 5.65
C MET A 315 7.76 5.33 4.27
N MET A 316 7.32 6.09 3.28
CA MET A 316 7.92 6.06 1.93
C MET A 316 9.40 6.44 1.98
N TYR A 317 9.75 7.51 2.70
CA TYR A 317 11.16 7.89 2.89
C TYR A 317 11.94 6.85 3.69
N LEU A 318 11.38 6.36 4.80
CA LEU A 318 12.04 5.34 5.63
C LEU A 318 12.31 4.05 4.85
N LEU A 319 11.39 3.62 4.01
CA LEU A 319 11.56 2.40 3.24
C LEU A 319 12.43 2.60 1.99
N LEU A 320 12.19 3.65 1.22
CA LEU A 320 12.84 3.81 -0.08
C LEU A 320 14.15 4.60 0.00
N ALA A 321 14.23 5.64 0.83
CA ALA A 321 15.43 6.47 0.92
C ALA A 321 16.40 5.99 2.02
N VAL A 322 15.93 5.26 3.02
CA VAL A 322 16.75 4.75 4.12
C VAL A 322 16.85 3.22 4.08
N GLY A 323 15.73 2.52 3.99
CA GLY A 323 15.66 1.06 4.04
C GLY A 323 16.27 0.38 2.81
N PHE A 324 16.06 0.94 1.61
CA PHE A 324 16.62 0.38 0.38
C PHE A 324 18.16 0.39 0.37
N PRO A 325 18.85 1.47 0.74
CA PRO A 325 20.29 1.46 0.90
C PRO A 325 20.79 0.42 1.89
N LEU A 326 20.16 0.33 3.07
CA LEU A 326 20.49 -0.68 4.08
C LEU A 326 20.30 -2.11 3.55
N PHE A 327 19.23 -2.35 2.83
CA PHE A 327 18.97 -3.64 2.20
C PHE A 327 20.04 -3.99 1.16
N MET A 328 20.39 -3.06 0.27
CA MET A 328 21.44 -3.26 -0.74
C MET A 328 22.80 -3.53 -0.09
N SER A 329 23.15 -2.80 0.97
CA SER A 329 24.38 -3.05 1.75
C SER A 329 24.37 -4.45 2.40
N ALA A 330 23.27 -4.85 3.03
CA ALA A 330 23.13 -6.14 3.70
C ALA A 330 23.16 -7.35 2.73
N THR A 331 22.66 -7.17 1.50
CA THR A 331 22.64 -8.23 0.47
C THR A 331 23.88 -8.29 -0.39
N GLY A 332 24.87 -7.41 -0.14
CA GLY A 332 26.09 -7.34 -0.94
C GLY A 332 25.85 -6.76 -2.34
N GLY A 333 24.87 -5.89 -2.50
CA GLY A 333 24.50 -5.23 -3.75
C GLY A 333 25.53 -4.17 -4.20
N SER A 334 26.78 -4.57 -4.31
CA SER A 334 27.85 -3.78 -4.92
C SER A 334 28.02 -4.17 -6.38
N ILE A 335 28.45 -3.23 -7.20
CA ILE A 335 28.78 -3.53 -8.60
C ILE A 335 30.14 -4.24 -8.61
N ASN A 336 30.10 -5.56 -8.87
CA ASN A 336 31.29 -6.40 -9.01
C ASN A 336 31.84 -6.30 -10.46
N GLY A 337 32.33 -5.14 -10.84
CA GLY A 337 32.89 -4.92 -12.17
C GLY A 337 33.13 -3.45 -12.47
N LYS A 338 33.97 -3.16 -13.47
CA LYS A 338 34.21 -1.80 -13.92
C LYS A 338 33.03 -1.33 -14.77
N ILE A 339 32.48 -0.17 -14.43
CA ILE A 339 31.49 0.49 -15.28
C ILE A 339 32.25 1.04 -16.49
N GLY A 340 31.96 0.51 -17.68
CA GLY A 340 32.67 0.83 -18.93
C GLY A 340 32.47 2.25 -19.48
N PHE A 341 31.95 3.21 -18.67
CA PHE A 341 31.63 4.56 -19.10
C PHE A 341 32.44 5.59 -18.30
N GLY A 342 32.88 6.64 -19.00
CA GLY A 342 33.60 7.80 -18.42
C GLY A 342 35.11 7.68 -18.45
N PRO A 343 35.82 8.77 -18.17
CA PRO A 343 37.28 8.84 -18.23
C PRO A 343 37.97 8.00 -17.14
N ASN A 344 37.34 7.79 -15.99
CA ASN A 344 37.86 7.03 -14.85
C ASN A 344 36.86 5.99 -14.33
N PRO A 345 36.72 4.81 -15.00
CA PRO A 345 35.70 3.80 -14.66
C PRO A 345 35.84 3.23 -13.24
N GLU A 346 37.06 3.11 -12.72
CA GLU A 346 37.30 2.60 -11.35
C GLU A 346 36.78 3.56 -10.29
N GLN A 347 37.03 4.86 -10.45
CA GLN A 347 36.54 5.89 -9.53
C GLN A 347 35.03 6.03 -9.59
N ALA A 348 34.44 5.98 -10.79
CA ALA A 348 32.98 5.97 -10.94
C ALA A 348 32.35 4.78 -10.20
N THR A 349 32.94 3.60 -10.31
CA THR A 349 32.49 2.39 -9.60
C THR A 349 32.59 2.57 -8.08
N GLN A 350 33.68 3.16 -7.57
CA GLN A 350 33.85 3.45 -6.15
C GLN A 350 32.79 4.43 -5.64
N VAL A 351 32.54 5.53 -6.37
CA VAL A 351 31.51 6.52 -6.00
C VAL A 351 30.11 5.90 -5.96
N ILE A 352 29.79 5.04 -6.92
CA ILE A 352 28.50 4.34 -6.93
C ILE A 352 28.37 3.40 -5.74
N ASN A 353 29.40 2.61 -5.46
CA ASN A 353 29.41 1.65 -4.35
C ASN A 353 29.46 2.33 -2.97
N SER A 354 29.95 3.58 -2.90
CA SER A 354 29.97 4.35 -1.65
C SER A 354 28.59 4.80 -1.16
N GLY A 355 27.55 4.66 -1.95
CA GLY A 355 26.19 5.07 -1.59
C GLY A 355 25.81 6.49 -2.04
N VAL A 356 26.73 7.26 -2.62
CA VAL A 356 26.44 8.62 -3.14
C VAL A 356 25.30 8.59 -4.16
N MET A 357 25.30 7.62 -5.07
CA MET A 357 24.22 7.46 -6.05
C MET A 357 22.85 7.22 -5.43
N GLN A 358 22.79 6.64 -4.23
CA GLN A 358 21.52 6.38 -3.54
C GLN A 358 20.94 7.67 -2.98
N LEU A 359 21.77 8.62 -2.52
CA LEU A 359 21.36 9.94 -2.04
C LEU A 359 20.78 10.83 -3.13
N PHE A 360 21.28 10.68 -4.36
CA PHE A 360 20.81 11.42 -5.52
C PHE A 360 20.00 10.54 -6.47
N GLY A 361 19.66 9.32 -6.06
CA GLY A 361 18.99 8.33 -6.87
C GLY A 361 17.48 8.56 -7.01
N PHE A 362 16.87 7.78 -7.89
CA PHE A 362 15.45 7.85 -8.23
C PHE A 362 14.53 7.82 -7.00
N TRP A 363 14.82 7.02 -5.99
CA TRP A 363 13.91 6.78 -4.86
C TRP A 363 13.68 8.01 -3.98
N ILE A 364 14.73 8.78 -3.67
CA ILE A 364 14.58 9.98 -2.85
C ILE A 364 13.88 11.10 -3.61
N TYR A 365 14.16 11.25 -4.92
CA TYR A 365 13.42 12.17 -5.78
C TYR A 365 11.96 11.80 -5.90
N PHE A 366 11.67 10.51 -6.09
CA PHE A 366 10.32 9.96 -6.14
C PHE A 366 9.53 10.30 -4.86
N CYS A 367 10.10 10.05 -3.68
CA CYS A 367 9.49 10.41 -2.40
C CYS A 367 9.16 11.91 -2.33
N THR A 368 10.09 12.75 -2.73
CA THR A 368 9.94 14.21 -2.67
C THR A 368 8.89 14.71 -3.64
N VAL A 369 8.83 14.18 -4.86
CA VAL A 369 7.80 14.51 -5.85
C VAL A 369 6.41 14.20 -5.30
N PHE A 370 6.21 12.98 -4.79
CA PHE A 370 4.92 12.59 -4.22
C PHE A 370 4.52 13.49 -3.05
N THR A 371 5.47 13.80 -2.17
CA THR A 371 5.24 14.69 -1.02
C THR A 371 4.78 16.08 -1.46
N GLY A 372 5.44 16.69 -2.44
CA GLY A 372 5.00 17.99 -2.97
C GLY A 372 3.65 17.91 -3.69
N TYR A 373 3.40 16.79 -4.35
CA TYR A 373 2.17 16.54 -5.13
C TYR A 373 0.90 16.45 -4.27
N TYR A 374 1.02 16.16 -2.98
CA TYR A 374 -0.12 16.13 -2.06
C TYR A 374 -0.87 17.46 -1.96
N MET A 375 -0.26 18.57 -2.37
CA MET A 375 -0.95 19.85 -2.51
C MET A 375 -2.21 19.78 -3.37
N CYS A 376 -2.25 18.92 -4.41
CA CYS A 376 -3.40 18.78 -5.30
C CYS A 376 -4.62 18.10 -4.64
N TYR A 377 -4.44 17.45 -3.48
CA TYR A 377 -5.50 16.76 -2.76
C TYR A 377 -6.14 17.61 -1.66
N LEU A 378 -5.48 18.69 -1.19
CA LEU A 378 -5.93 19.44 -0.02
C LEU A 378 -7.34 20.05 -0.17
N VAL A 379 -7.71 20.48 -1.37
CA VAL A 379 -9.09 20.97 -1.65
C VAL A 379 -10.11 19.84 -1.55
N SER A 380 -9.78 18.66 -2.07
CA SER A 380 -10.66 17.49 -2.02
C SER A 380 -10.93 17.04 -0.58
N TYR A 381 -9.95 17.12 0.30
CA TYR A 381 -10.09 16.79 1.73
C TYR A 381 -10.97 17.76 2.51
N ASP A 382 -11.11 19.01 2.05
CA ASP A 382 -12.05 19.97 2.64
C ASP A 382 -13.51 19.53 2.48
N ASN A 383 -13.80 18.68 1.47
CA ASN A 383 -15.14 18.19 1.17
C ASN A 383 -16.18 19.34 1.12
N THR A 384 -17.36 19.18 1.72
CA THR A 384 -18.42 20.21 1.76
C THR A 384 -18.00 21.48 2.48
N ALA A 385 -17.04 21.41 3.42
CA ALA A 385 -16.51 22.60 4.10
C ALA A 385 -15.72 23.54 3.15
N PHE A 386 -15.40 23.10 1.94
CA PHE A 386 -14.85 23.97 0.87
C PHE A 386 -15.82 25.09 0.48
N SER A 387 -17.13 24.93 0.72
CA SER A 387 -18.12 25.98 0.54
C SER A 387 -17.78 27.27 1.28
N LEU A 388 -17.16 27.18 2.46
CA LEU A 388 -16.73 28.34 3.25
C LEU A 388 -15.69 29.19 2.52
N HIS A 389 -14.78 28.55 1.74
CA HIS A 389 -13.81 29.29 0.92
C HIS A 389 -14.46 29.98 -0.28
N VAL A 390 -15.48 29.34 -0.89
CA VAL A 390 -16.19 29.89 -2.04
C VAL A 390 -17.08 31.05 -1.65
N LEU A 391 -17.69 31.00 -0.44
CA LEU A 391 -18.58 32.04 0.08
C LEU A 391 -17.85 33.21 0.76
N SER A 392 -16.56 33.03 1.09
CA SER A 392 -15.74 34.08 1.70
C SER A 392 -15.06 34.94 0.61
N PRO A 393 -14.72 36.21 0.91
CA PRO A 393 -13.99 37.10 -0.02
C PRO A 393 -12.49 36.72 -0.09
N LEU A 394 -12.19 35.44 -0.17
CA LEU A 394 -10.85 34.88 -0.20
C LEU A 394 -10.30 34.88 -1.64
N ARG A 395 -9.17 35.53 -1.89
CA ARG A 395 -8.49 35.48 -3.17
C ARG A 395 -7.81 34.10 -3.35
N GLY A 396 -7.87 33.52 -4.54
CA GLY A 396 -7.27 32.22 -4.80
C GLY A 396 -5.76 32.16 -4.52
N ILE A 397 -5.03 33.27 -4.73
CA ILE A 397 -3.61 33.34 -4.36
C ILE A 397 -3.44 33.19 -2.84
N ASP A 398 -4.30 33.81 -2.03
CA ASP A 398 -4.24 33.74 -0.57
C ASP A 398 -4.60 32.31 -0.08
N ASP A 399 -5.54 31.67 -0.75
CA ASP A 399 -5.84 30.24 -0.50
C ASP A 399 -4.61 29.34 -0.78
N ARG A 400 -3.95 29.52 -1.93
CA ARG A 400 -2.76 28.72 -2.30
C ARG A 400 -1.61 28.92 -1.33
N ILE A 401 -1.29 30.18 -0.99
CA ILE A 401 -0.23 30.52 -0.03
C ILE A 401 -0.58 29.97 1.35
N GLY A 402 -1.82 30.13 1.80
CA GLY A 402 -2.24 29.62 3.10
C GLY A 402 -2.14 28.10 3.21
N ARG A 403 -2.62 27.37 2.19
CA ARG A 403 -2.48 25.89 2.15
C ARG A 403 -1.02 25.46 2.12
N LEU A 404 -0.20 26.06 1.26
CA LEU A 404 1.21 25.77 1.18
C LEU A 404 1.91 26.03 2.52
N TRP A 405 1.61 27.14 3.16
CA TRP A 405 2.17 27.50 4.46
C TRP A 405 1.79 26.48 5.54
N GLY A 406 0.50 26.21 5.72
CA GLY A 406 0.02 25.24 6.70
C GLY A 406 0.55 23.81 6.45
N TYR A 407 0.68 23.41 5.18
CA TYR A 407 1.25 22.14 4.78
C TYR A 407 2.76 22.07 5.07
N SER A 408 3.50 23.11 4.71
CA SER A 408 4.96 23.13 4.85
C SER A 408 5.42 23.16 6.32
N ILE A 409 4.65 23.73 7.25
CA ILE A 409 4.98 23.71 8.69
C ILE A 409 5.16 22.28 9.20
N LEU A 410 4.34 21.34 8.74
CA LEU A 410 4.45 19.94 9.17
C LEU A 410 5.40 19.14 8.27
N ILE A 411 5.31 19.31 6.97
CA ILE A 411 5.96 18.41 6.01
C ILE A 411 7.41 18.79 5.72
N ALA A 412 7.75 20.08 5.69
CA ALA A 412 9.13 20.48 5.41
C ALA A 412 10.13 19.96 6.47
N PRO A 413 9.85 20.03 7.78
CA PRO A 413 10.72 19.39 8.79
C PRO A 413 10.86 17.88 8.58
N ILE A 414 9.79 17.20 8.17
CA ILE A 414 9.83 15.76 7.89
C ILE A 414 10.78 15.48 6.72
N VAL A 415 10.67 16.22 5.62
CA VAL A 415 11.57 16.07 4.47
C VAL A 415 13.02 16.31 4.88
N VAL A 416 13.30 17.38 5.66
CA VAL A 416 14.65 17.69 6.16
C VAL A 416 15.20 16.54 7.00
N LEU A 417 14.41 16.03 7.96
CA LEU A 417 14.82 14.91 8.81
C LEU A 417 15.05 13.62 8.02
N MET A 418 14.22 13.34 7.01
CA MET A 418 14.35 12.15 6.18
C MET A 418 15.59 12.24 5.27
N VAL A 419 15.88 13.42 4.70
CA VAL A 419 17.12 13.64 3.92
C VAL A 419 18.35 13.51 4.82
N LEU A 420 18.29 14.04 6.05
CA LEU A 420 19.37 13.88 7.02
C LEU A 420 19.60 12.41 7.38
N ALA A 421 18.51 11.65 7.65
CA ALA A 421 18.59 10.23 7.95
C ALA A 421 19.16 9.44 6.77
N ALA A 422 18.73 9.74 5.54
CA ALA A 422 19.28 9.12 4.34
C ALA A 422 20.78 9.40 4.19
N SER A 423 21.22 10.65 4.41
CA SER A 423 22.64 11.03 4.35
C SER A 423 23.48 10.32 5.42
N ALA A 424 22.94 10.20 6.64
CA ALA A 424 23.60 9.49 7.74
C ALA A 424 23.75 7.98 7.44
N VAL A 425 22.69 7.33 6.97
CA VAL A 425 22.69 5.89 6.66
C VAL A 425 23.63 5.55 5.51
N ASN A 426 23.74 6.43 4.52
CA ASN A 426 24.69 6.25 3.42
C ASN A 426 26.12 6.67 3.76
N GLY A 427 26.40 7.15 4.97
CA GLY A 427 27.74 7.53 5.42
C GLY A 427 28.26 8.85 4.88
N HIS A 428 27.38 9.69 4.30
CA HIS A 428 27.73 10.95 3.63
C HIS A 428 26.99 12.16 4.20
N LEU A 429 27.13 12.38 5.50
CA LEU A 429 26.54 13.55 6.17
C LEU A 429 27.02 14.88 5.61
N GLU A 430 28.24 14.93 5.10
CA GLU A 430 28.83 16.11 4.44
C GLU A 430 28.05 16.54 3.20
N LEU A 431 27.37 15.63 2.52
CA LEU A 431 26.54 15.92 1.35
C LEU A 431 25.13 16.38 1.70
N PHE A 432 24.72 16.28 2.97
CA PHE A 432 23.36 16.64 3.41
C PHE A 432 22.89 18.02 2.90
N PRO A 433 23.66 19.12 3.01
CA PRO A 433 23.20 20.44 2.53
C PRO A 433 22.94 20.44 1.01
N ILE A 434 23.78 19.77 0.24
CA ILE A 434 23.67 19.66 -1.22
C ILE A 434 22.44 18.84 -1.60
N VAL A 435 22.28 17.66 -0.98
CA VAL A 435 21.09 16.80 -1.19
C VAL A 435 19.82 17.55 -0.81
N LEU A 436 19.81 18.24 0.33
CA LEU A 436 18.65 19.01 0.77
C LEU A 436 18.28 20.10 -0.24
N MET A 437 19.26 20.81 -0.80
CA MET A 437 19.05 21.84 -1.83
C MET A 437 18.36 21.24 -3.07
N HIS A 438 18.80 20.08 -3.55
CA HIS A 438 18.16 19.34 -4.64
C HIS A 438 16.71 18.97 -4.27
N GLN A 439 16.49 18.40 -3.08
CA GLN A 439 15.17 17.94 -2.65
C GLN A 439 14.18 19.09 -2.43
N LEU A 440 14.63 20.23 -1.90
CA LEU A 440 13.79 21.43 -1.76
C LEU A 440 13.37 21.99 -3.12
N GLY A 441 14.23 21.94 -4.12
CA GLY A 441 13.90 22.33 -5.50
C GLY A 441 12.82 21.44 -6.10
N VAL A 442 12.93 20.12 -5.93
CA VAL A 442 11.93 19.15 -6.39
C VAL A 442 10.60 19.31 -5.65
N PHE A 443 10.65 19.46 -4.33
CA PHE A 443 9.46 19.69 -3.51
C PHE A 443 8.71 20.97 -3.95
N ALA A 444 9.45 22.06 -4.16
CA ALA A 444 8.88 23.32 -4.62
C ALA A 444 8.20 23.18 -6.00
N ALA A 445 8.87 22.51 -6.95
CA ALA A 445 8.29 22.24 -8.28
C ALA A 445 7.00 21.41 -8.19
N ALA A 446 7.02 20.34 -7.41
CA ALA A 446 5.88 19.45 -7.23
C ALA A 446 4.70 20.15 -6.52
N ALA A 447 4.99 20.93 -5.47
CA ALA A 447 3.98 21.72 -4.75
C ALA A 447 3.35 22.80 -5.65
N GLY A 448 4.16 23.48 -6.46
CA GLY A 448 3.70 24.45 -7.44
C GLY A 448 2.76 23.82 -8.47
N MET A 449 3.14 22.67 -9.02
CA MET A 449 2.30 21.89 -9.92
C MET A 449 1.01 21.44 -9.24
N GLY A 450 1.07 20.99 -7.98
CA GLY A 450 -0.10 20.63 -7.18
C GLY A 450 -1.10 21.79 -7.02
N CYS A 451 -0.62 23.03 -6.82
CA CYS A 451 -1.45 24.24 -6.74
C CYS A 451 -2.24 24.54 -8.04
N VAL A 452 -1.73 24.11 -9.18
CA VAL A 452 -2.41 24.26 -10.47
C VAL A 452 -3.39 23.12 -10.71
N LEU A 453 -2.93 21.88 -10.46
CA LEU A 453 -3.67 20.67 -10.81
C LEU A 453 -5.00 20.52 -10.12
N ASP A 454 -5.11 20.91 -8.85
CA ASP A 454 -6.37 20.80 -8.11
C ASP A 454 -7.49 21.64 -8.71
N THR A 455 -7.16 22.67 -9.49
CA THR A 455 -8.15 23.47 -10.24
C THR A 455 -8.66 22.76 -11.51
N PHE A 456 -7.90 21.80 -12.04
CA PHE A 456 -8.29 20.98 -13.20
C PHE A 456 -8.92 19.65 -12.77
N ILE A 457 -8.28 19.01 -11.80
CA ILE A 457 -8.65 17.71 -11.27
C ILE A 457 -8.93 17.91 -9.78
N THR A 458 -10.13 17.54 -9.35
CA THR A 458 -10.44 17.42 -7.93
C THR A 458 -10.40 15.93 -7.61
N PRO A 459 -9.28 15.36 -7.15
CA PRO A 459 -9.18 13.92 -6.94
C PRO A 459 -10.21 13.47 -5.91
N PRO A 460 -10.97 12.38 -6.15
CA PRO A 460 -11.95 11.92 -5.18
C PRO A 460 -11.23 11.38 -3.94
N VAL A 461 -11.70 11.79 -2.79
CA VAL A 461 -11.21 11.34 -1.49
C VAL A 461 -12.36 10.77 -0.66
N ALA A 462 -12.06 9.85 0.25
CA ALA A 462 -13.05 9.31 1.14
C ALA A 462 -13.73 10.43 1.96
N PRO A 463 -15.07 10.41 2.16
CA PRO A 463 -15.75 11.40 2.97
C PRO A 463 -15.29 11.34 4.44
N PRO A 464 -15.48 12.42 5.24
CA PRO A 464 -15.13 12.44 6.65
C PRO A 464 -15.73 11.26 7.41
N GLY A 465 -14.91 10.57 8.20
CA GLY A 465 -15.33 9.39 8.98
C GLY A 465 -15.43 8.08 8.20
N ALA A 466 -15.25 8.08 6.87
CA ALA A 466 -15.20 6.87 6.08
C ALA A 466 -13.79 6.26 6.06
N ASN A 467 -13.73 4.95 5.78
CA ASN A 467 -12.45 4.25 5.59
C ASN A 467 -11.69 4.87 4.39
N PRO A 468 -10.46 5.38 4.57
CA PRO A 468 -9.67 6.03 3.52
C PRO A 468 -9.38 5.12 2.31
N PHE A 469 -9.38 3.79 2.49
CA PHE A 469 -9.20 2.82 1.41
C PHE A 469 -10.47 2.55 0.60
N LYS A 470 -11.64 3.00 1.05
CA LYS A 470 -12.84 3.01 0.21
C LYS A 470 -12.73 4.17 -0.77
N ASN A 471 -12.18 3.90 -1.94
CA ASN A 471 -12.23 4.86 -3.02
C ASN A 471 -13.70 5.20 -3.34
N PRO A 472 -14.09 6.47 -3.28
CA PRO A 472 -15.38 6.88 -3.82
C PRO A 472 -15.40 6.45 -5.28
N LYS A 473 -16.52 5.90 -5.73
CA LYS A 473 -16.70 5.47 -7.12
C LYS A 473 -16.51 6.70 -8.01
N ASN A 474 -15.39 6.75 -8.69
CA ASN A 474 -15.09 7.85 -9.58
C ASN A 474 -15.16 7.39 -11.03
N ASN A 475 -16.09 8.00 -11.77
CA ASN A 475 -16.14 7.95 -13.24
C ASN A 475 -15.33 9.11 -13.85
N GLU A 476 -14.27 9.59 -13.21
CA GLU A 476 -13.40 10.59 -13.83
C GLU A 476 -12.65 9.92 -14.99
N GLY A 477 -12.94 10.39 -16.21
CA GLY A 477 -12.45 9.78 -17.44
C GLY A 477 -10.91 9.75 -17.52
N MET A 478 -10.40 8.87 -18.38
CA MET A 478 -8.97 8.63 -18.67
C MET A 478 -8.16 9.93 -18.87
N GLY A 479 -8.79 11.00 -19.40
CA GLY A 479 -8.12 12.29 -19.63
C GLY A 479 -7.59 12.96 -18.36
N LYS A 480 -8.27 12.81 -17.21
CA LYS A 480 -7.79 13.41 -15.96
C LYS A 480 -6.61 12.64 -15.37
N GLN A 481 -6.59 11.32 -15.50
CA GLN A 481 -5.44 10.51 -15.09
C GLN A 481 -4.24 10.76 -16.00
N LEU A 482 -4.47 10.91 -17.30
CA LEU A 482 -3.42 11.30 -18.24
C LEU A 482 -2.84 12.68 -17.88
N LEU A 483 -3.70 13.65 -17.53
CA LEU A 483 -3.25 14.98 -17.08
C LEU A 483 -2.40 14.87 -15.80
N LEU A 484 -2.79 14.01 -14.84
CA LEU A 484 -1.99 13.75 -13.65
C LEU A 484 -0.61 13.16 -14.00
N MET A 485 -0.56 12.16 -14.87
CA MET A 485 0.70 11.56 -15.33
C MET A 485 1.58 12.56 -16.08
N LEU A 486 1.00 13.35 -16.99
CA LEU A 486 1.73 14.39 -17.72
C LEU A 486 2.32 15.45 -16.79
N SER A 487 1.57 15.84 -15.76
CA SER A 487 2.07 16.81 -14.79
C SER A 487 3.20 16.24 -13.93
N MET A 488 3.16 14.94 -13.58
CA MET A 488 4.31 14.27 -12.94
C MET A 488 5.53 14.26 -13.87
N ALA A 489 5.34 14.03 -15.17
CA ALA A 489 6.42 14.12 -16.14
C ALA A 489 7.05 15.52 -16.17
N VAL A 490 6.26 16.60 -16.11
CA VAL A 490 6.78 17.97 -16.04
C VAL A 490 7.63 18.20 -14.78
N VAL A 491 7.19 17.69 -13.62
CA VAL A 491 7.97 17.78 -12.39
C VAL A 491 9.27 16.97 -12.50
N MET A 492 9.22 15.77 -13.08
CA MET A 492 10.42 14.96 -13.32
C MET A 492 11.38 15.64 -14.31
N LEU A 493 10.88 16.29 -15.35
CA LEU A 493 11.71 17.10 -16.26
C LEU A 493 12.35 18.29 -15.54
N SER A 494 11.67 18.91 -14.58
CA SER A 494 12.27 19.98 -13.77
C SER A 494 13.42 19.49 -12.89
N ALA A 495 13.51 18.19 -12.61
CA ALA A 495 14.59 17.57 -11.84
C ALA A 495 15.84 17.24 -12.68
N LEU A 496 15.78 17.40 -14.02
CA LEU A 496 16.92 17.08 -14.91
C LEU A 496 18.22 17.79 -14.56
N PRO A 497 18.26 19.10 -14.21
CA PRO A 497 19.53 19.75 -13.87
C PRO A 497 20.23 19.08 -12.69
N GLY A 498 19.45 18.70 -11.67
CA GLY A 498 19.95 17.90 -10.55
C GLY A 498 20.47 16.53 -10.99
N GLY A 499 19.68 15.78 -11.77
CA GLY A 499 20.09 14.46 -12.28
C GLY A 499 21.33 14.51 -13.17
N ILE A 500 21.40 15.50 -14.09
CA ILE A 500 22.55 15.70 -14.96
C ILE A 500 23.81 16.02 -14.14
N SER A 501 23.70 16.90 -13.13
CA SER A 501 24.84 17.22 -12.27
C SER A 501 25.39 16.02 -11.53
N VAL A 502 24.53 15.08 -11.12
CA VAL A 502 24.96 13.82 -10.49
C VAL A 502 25.70 12.93 -11.49
N ILE A 503 25.19 12.81 -12.72
CA ILE A 503 25.85 12.06 -13.79
C ILE A 503 27.24 12.67 -14.08
N VAL A 504 27.31 14.00 -14.23
CA VAL A 504 28.57 14.71 -14.46
C VAL A 504 29.56 14.52 -13.28
N TYR A 505 29.05 14.59 -12.04
CA TYR A 505 29.86 14.32 -10.86
C TYR A 505 30.43 12.91 -10.86
N VAL A 506 29.57 11.89 -11.03
CA VAL A 506 29.98 10.48 -10.91
C VAL A 506 30.92 10.07 -12.02
N PHE A 507 30.62 10.43 -13.27
CA PHE A 507 31.32 9.87 -14.44
C PHE A 507 32.40 10.79 -15.03
N LEU A 508 32.38 12.11 -14.78
CA LEU A 508 33.25 13.04 -15.47
C LEU A 508 34.19 13.82 -14.56
N THR A 509 33.68 14.47 -13.50
CA THR A 509 34.45 15.48 -12.78
C THR A 509 34.87 15.10 -11.38
N GLN A 510 34.00 14.36 -10.65
CA GLN A 510 34.12 14.11 -9.21
C GLN A 510 34.31 15.37 -8.35
N ASN A 511 33.91 16.51 -8.90
CA ASN A 511 34.02 17.80 -8.24
C ASN A 511 32.66 18.16 -7.60
N LEU A 512 32.63 18.34 -6.28
CA LEU A 512 31.43 18.71 -5.52
C LEU A 512 30.76 19.99 -6.05
N LEU A 513 31.51 20.88 -6.70
CA LEU A 513 30.95 22.09 -7.29
C LEU A 513 29.87 21.76 -8.35
N THR A 514 30.01 20.67 -9.08
CA THR A 514 29.00 20.24 -10.07
C THR A 514 27.66 19.91 -9.40
N LEU A 515 27.68 19.25 -8.25
CA LEU A 515 26.46 18.95 -7.46
C LEU A 515 25.85 20.23 -6.88
N VAL A 516 26.69 21.17 -6.42
CA VAL A 516 26.24 22.48 -5.90
C VAL A 516 25.53 23.28 -7.00
N ILE A 517 26.16 23.38 -8.19
CA ILE A 517 25.56 24.08 -9.34
C ILE A 517 24.23 23.42 -9.75
N GLY A 518 24.19 22.09 -9.86
CA GLY A 518 22.99 21.35 -10.19
C GLY A 518 21.88 21.57 -9.17
N GLY A 519 22.19 21.54 -7.89
CA GLY A 519 21.24 21.80 -6.81
C GLY A 519 20.73 23.25 -6.81
N ALA A 520 21.60 24.23 -7.05
CA ALA A 520 21.21 25.64 -7.17
C ALA A 520 20.26 25.87 -8.35
N LEU A 521 20.57 25.30 -9.52
CA LEU A 521 19.69 25.34 -10.69
C LEU A 521 18.35 24.65 -10.41
N GLN A 522 18.40 23.49 -9.76
CA GLN A 522 17.20 22.74 -9.36
C GLN A 522 16.33 23.58 -8.42
N LEU A 523 16.92 24.24 -7.43
CA LEU A 523 16.22 25.07 -6.48
C LEU A 523 15.60 26.30 -7.16
N MET A 524 16.31 26.95 -8.07
CA MET A 524 15.81 28.09 -8.84
C MET A 524 14.62 27.71 -9.73
N ILE A 525 14.72 26.61 -10.47
CA ILE A 525 13.63 26.11 -11.31
C ILE A 525 12.43 25.73 -10.44
N GLY A 526 12.67 25.03 -9.33
CA GLY A 526 11.63 24.66 -8.39
C GLY A 526 10.90 25.85 -7.78
N ALA A 527 11.65 26.86 -7.35
CA ALA A 527 11.08 28.11 -6.83
C ALA A 527 10.28 28.85 -7.90
N GLY A 528 10.76 28.91 -9.14
CA GLY A 528 10.06 29.50 -10.27
C GLY A 528 8.72 28.79 -10.55
N LEU A 529 8.73 27.47 -10.57
CA LEU A 529 7.51 26.65 -10.74
C LEU A 529 6.55 26.79 -9.56
N LEU A 530 7.06 26.93 -8.32
CA LEU A 530 6.22 27.19 -7.15
C LEU A 530 5.51 28.54 -7.25
N VAL A 531 6.26 29.61 -7.52
CA VAL A 531 5.69 30.96 -7.66
C VAL A 531 4.69 31.00 -8.84
N GLY A 532 5.08 30.46 -9.99
CA GLY A 532 4.21 30.35 -11.16
C GLY A 532 2.96 29.55 -10.85
N GLY A 533 3.09 28.42 -10.16
CA GLY A 533 1.99 27.55 -9.75
C GLY A 533 1.03 28.22 -8.78
N VAL A 534 1.53 28.92 -7.78
CA VAL A 534 0.71 29.70 -6.83
C VAL A 534 -0.05 30.81 -7.54
N VAL A 535 0.60 31.57 -8.40
CA VAL A 535 -0.04 32.70 -9.12
C VAL A 535 -1.05 32.20 -10.14
N TRP A 536 -0.69 31.25 -10.99
CA TRP A 536 -1.58 30.71 -12.00
C TRP A 536 -2.71 29.88 -11.39
N GLY A 537 -2.38 28.99 -10.46
CA GLY A 537 -3.35 28.19 -9.72
C GLY A 537 -4.33 29.07 -8.96
N GLY A 538 -3.85 30.15 -8.29
CA GLY A 538 -4.70 31.12 -7.60
C GLY A 538 -5.66 31.86 -8.52
N ARG A 539 -5.16 32.43 -9.63
CA ARG A 539 -6.02 33.12 -10.62
C ARG A 539 -7.06 32.19 -11.23
N ARG A 540 -6.69 30.94 -11.46
CA ARG A 540 -7.62 29.94 -11.99
C ARG A 540 -8.63 29.51 -10.94
N PHE A 541 -8.21 29.38 -9.68
CA PHE A 541 -9.10 29.10 -8.55
C PHE A 541 -10.24 30.12 -8.45
N ASP A 542 -9.93 31.42 -8.55
CA ASP A 542 -10.95 32.49 -8.50
C ASP A 542 -12.05 32.28 -9.55
N ARG A 543 -11.69 31.75 -10.73
CA ARG A 543 -12.63 31.49 -11.82
C ARG A 543 -13.37 30.15 -11.69
N MET A 544 -12.74 29.17 -11.09
CA MET A 544 -13.20 27.77 -11.12
C MET A 544 -13.77 27.28 -9.78
N SER A 545 -13.65 28.05 -8.69
CA SER A 545 -14.04 27.65 -7.34
C SER A 545 -15.50 27.14 -7.25
N PRO A 546 -16.53 27.71 -7.92
CA PRO A 546 -17.89 27.16 -7.88
C PRO A 546 -17.97 25.77 -8.53
N ARG A 547 -17.29 25.56 -9.66
CA ARG A 547 -17.23 24.25 -10.32
C ARG A 547 -16.44 23.21 -9.52
N MET A 548 -15.41 23.65 -8.80
CA MET A 548 -14.66 22.80 -7.90
C MET A 548 -15.55 22.36 -6.73
N LEU A 549 -16.34 23.26 -6.15
CA LEU A 549 -17.31 22.94 -5.09
C LEU A 549 -18.34 21.91 -5.57
N GLU A 550 -18.89 22.08 -6.78
CA GLU A 550 -19.82 21.12 -7.37
C GLU A 550 -19.20 19.72 -7.51
N ARG A 551 -17.94 19.64 -7.94
CA ARG A 551 -17.21 18.36 -8.03
C ARG A 551 -17.03 17.72 -6.67
N VAL A 552 -16.57 18.49 -5.68
CA VAL A 552 -16.35 18.00 -4.29
C VAL A 552 -17.66 17.57 -3.64
N ALA A 553 -18.75 18.29 -3.86
CA ALA A 553 -20.08 17.94 -3.33
C ALA A 553 -20.60 16.61 -3.89
N ARG A 554 -20.27 16.26 -5.13
CA ARG A 554 -20.65 14.97 -5.72
C ARG A 554 -19.99 13.76 -5.03
N PHE A 555 -18.85 13.94 -4.34
CA PHE A 555 -18.19 12.85 -3.59
C PHE A 555 -18.92 12.50 -2.29
N SER A 556 -19.73 13.40 -1.74
CA SER A 556 -20.45 13.20 -0.48
C SER A 556 -21.79 12.47 -0.63
N VAL A 557 -22.30 12.31 -1.86
CA VAL A 557 -23.65 11.79 -2.14
C VAL A 557 -23.65 10.29 -2.49
N ASN A 558 -22.50 9.62 -2.63
CA ASN A 558 -22.35 8.22 -2.97
C ASN A 558 -21.63 7.47 -1.84
#